data_7bc1c2f53b690dd0797bbb503efbbbd8
#
_entry.id   7bc1c2f53b690dd0797bbb503efbbbd8
#
_cell.length_a   1.000
_cell.length_b   1.000
_cell.length_c   1.000
_cell.angle_alpha   90.00
_cell.angle_beta   90.00
_cell.angle_gamma   90.00
#
_symmetry.space_group_name_H-M   'P 1'
#
loop_
_entity.id
_entity.type
_entity.pdbx_description
1 polymer ?
#
loop_
_entity_poly.entity_id
_entity_poly.type
_entity_poly.pdbx_seq_one_letter_code
_entity_poly.pdbx_strand_id
1 'polypeptide(L)'
;MKRNGTTSKGTTRWRCKQCGASSVKRRNDITNAAVFTQFIEHCTTAISLDDLAKRNGVSRATMKRRFKWCWLVDVPDPTAGHHKRIYDQVFLDGTYTAGGCLIVAATIDHVIAWHWCKHETTRDYQLLLERIEAPLIAVIDGGQGAYSAIKKCWPTTKIQRCLVHAQRVVRRYTTTNPRTDAGRTIYRLALKLTRITTLDEAAAWGVQLHEFSTIYREWMNEKTMIKDPKTGAWTRVWTHHNVRKAYNSLNHLWRSEMLFVYLNPPAGVLAPERIKSTTNSLEGGINAQLKLLARTHRGRSGERQRRMLDWWLYLKTELPDDPVRIARQSDWGQGQLAKVSTLTQTENQADHRTHYSSCFVARHVQPHPDVVPPAVSEGVCHEGRGIGRWGRGTEPRAQRPHIADPVEGVGQPLLRSALVAHQVPPPACANKTQWLDISCFTTAICASAMPEADGLL
;
A
#
# COMPACT_ATOMS: atom_id res chain seq x y z
N MET A 1 20.04 46.05 18.59
CA MET A 1 20.28 45.84 17.13
C MET A 1 20.06 47.16 16.40
N LYS A 2 21.00 47.62 15.56
CA LYS A 2 20.81 48.74 14.63
C LYS A 2 20.85 48.24 13.18
N ARG A 3 20.20 48.97 12.27
CA ARG A 3 20.22 48.67 10.84
C ARG A 3 21.66 48.82 10.32
N ASN A 4 22.13 47.86 9.52
CA ASN A 4 23.51 47.78 9.03
C ASN A 4 23.54 47.41 7.55
N GLY A 5 22.93 48.23 6.71
CA GLY A 5 22.87 48.04 5.27
C GLY A 5 21.93 46.90 4.83
N THR A 6 22.16 46.39 3.63
CA THR A 6 21.40 45.30 3.00
C THR A 6 22.36 44.21 2.52
N THR A 7 21.83 43.00 2.33
CA THR A 7 22.53 41.89 1.66
C THR A 7 22.50 42.11 0.14
N SER A 8 23.30 41.36 -0.61
CA SER A 8 23.23 41.31 -2.10
C SER A 8 21.85 40.99 -2.65
N LYS A 9 20.99 40.32 -1.86
CA LYS A 9 19.59 40.02 -2.19
C LYS A 9 18.59 41.06 -1.65
N GLY A 10 19.05 42.28 -1.29
CA GLY A 10 18.19 43.36 -0.83
C GLY A 10 17.62 43.22 0.60
N THR A 11 18.00 42.20 1.36
CA THR A 11 17.50 41.98 2.72
C THR A 11 18.21 42.86 3.74
N THR A 12 17.49 43.59 4.60
CA THR A 12 18.06 44.46 5.64
C THR A 12 18.91 43.65 6.60
N ARG A 13 20.16 44.10 6.80
CA ARG A 13 21.08 43.58 7.81
C ARG A 13 20.95 44.35 9.10
N TRP A 14 21.17 43.68 10.22
CA TRP A 14 21.12 44.22 11.56
C TRP A 14 22.40 43.88 12.29
N ARG A 15 22.96 44.83 13.04
CA ARG A 15 24.16 44.64 13.84
C ARG A 15 23.83 44.75 15.33
N CYS A 16 24.35 43.83 16.14
CA CYS A 16 24.27 43.94 17.58
C CYS A 16 25.10 45.10 18.06
N LYS A 17 24.57 45.94 18.96
CA LYS A 17 25.35 47.06 19.51
C LYS A 17 26.41 46.62 20.54
N GLN A 18 26.18 45.48 21.19
CA GLN A 18 27.08 44.98 22.22
C GLN A 18 28.24 44.13 21.66
N CYS A 19 27.91 43.08 20.91
CA CYS A 19 28.91 42.11 20.40
C CYS A 19 29.34 42.35 18.95
N GLY A 20 28.78 43.33 18.24
CA GLY A 20 29.10 43.63 16.86
C GLY A 20 28.60 42.60 15.82
N ALA A 21 28.07 41.47 16.22
CA ALA A 21 27.57 40.44 15.32
C ALA A 21 26.53 40.97 14.35
N SER A 22 26.67 40.65 13.07
CA SER A 22 25.73 41.04 12.00
C SER A 22 24.81 39.89 11.63
N SER A 23 23.53 40.18 11.52
CA SER A 23 22.48 39.18 11.19
C SER A 23 21.40 39.79 10.31
N VAL A 24 20.64 38.98 9.63
CA VAL A 24 19.37 39.37 9.00
C VAL A 24 18.21 39.00 9.91
N LYS A 25 17.16 39.80 9.94
CA LYS A 25 15.99 39.58 10.83
C LYS A 25 15.27 38.29 10.54
N ARG A 26 15.35 37.81 9.28
CA ARG A 26 14.84 36.51 8.85
C ARG A 26 15.95 35.79 8.06
N ARG A 27 16.31 34.62 8.50
CA ARG A 27 17.08 33.66 7.70
C ARG A 27 16.08 32.74 7.04
N ASN A 28 15.83 32.93 5.75
CA ASN A 28 14.85 32.13 5.00
C ASN A 28 15.15 30.63 5.11
N ASP A 29 16.40 30.26 5.07
CA ASP A 29 16.81 28.86 5.21
C ASP A 29 16.38 28.25 6.57
N ILE A 30 16.63 28.92 7.69
CA ILE A 30 16.21 28.46 9.03
C ILE A 30 14.69 28.44 9.14
N THR A 31 14.01 29.45 8.59
CA THR A 31 12.55 29.51 8.60
C THR A 31 11.94 28.40 7.75
N ASN A 32 12.51 28.14 6.58
CA ASN A 32 12.07 27.07 5.69
C ASN A 32 12.32 25.70 6.30
N ALA A 33 13.49 25.48 6.95
CA ALA A 33 13.79 24.25 7.67
C ALA A 33 12.72 23.95 8.75
N ALA A 34 12.41 24.93 9.61
CA ALA A 34 11.38 24.78 10.64
C ALA A 34 9.98 24.50 10.05
N VAL A 35 9.60 25.17 8.95
CA VAL A 35 8.32 24.94 8.26
C VAL A 35 8.29 23.52 7.65
N PHE A 36 9.40 23.08 7.05
CA PHE A 36 9.46 21.76 6.43
C PHE A 36 9.41 20.64 7.45
N THR A 37 10.10 20.80 8.59
CA THR A 37 9.97 19.85 9.72
C THR A 37 8.51 19.67 10.17
N GLN A 38 7.79 20.78 10.34
CA GLN A 38 6.36 20.74 10.69
C GLN A 38 5.50 20.11 9.57
N PHE A 39 5.86 20.31 8.32
CA PHE A 39 5.21 19.67 7.19
C PHE A 39 5.41 18.16 7.20
N ILE A 40 6.64 17.69 7.44
CA ILE A 40 6.94 16.26 7.56
C ILE A 40 6.20 15.65 8.76
N GLU A 41 6.21 16.30 9.92
CA GLU A 41 5.41 15.86 11.08
C GLU A 41 3.93 15.68 10.69
N HIS A 42 3.35 16.67 10.00
CA HIS A 42 1.98 16.58 9.52
C HIS A 42 1.76 15.44 8.51
N CYS A 43 2.70 15.18 7.62
CA CYS A 43 2.59 14.12 6.61
C CYS A 43 2.69 12.71 7.23
N THR A 44 3.48 12.56 8.28
CA THR A 44 3.88 11.25 8.82
C THR A 44 3.20 10.86 10.12
N THR A 45 2.39 11.77 10.68
CA THR A 45 1.64 11.53 11.91
C THR A 45 0.15 11.80 11.72
N ALA A 46 -0.64 11.48 12.75
CA ALA A 46 -2.08 11.76 12.77
C ALA A 46 -2.42 13.23 13.15
N ILE A 47 -1.43 14.12 13.25
CA ILE A 47 -1.64 15.51 13.66
C ILE A 47 -2.40 16.26 12.56
N SER A 48 -3.54 16.85 12.96
CA SER A 48 -4.33 17.68 12.06
C SER A 48 -3.65 19.02 11.78
N LEU A 49 -4.01 19.62 10.64
CA LEU A 49 -3.52 20.97 10.30
C LEU A 49 -3.99 22.03 11.32
N ASP A 50 -5.15 21.81 11.95
CA ASP A 50 -5.70 22.70 12.97
C ASP A 50 -4.91 22.63 14.27
N ASP A 51 -4.54 21.44 14.72
CA ASP A 51 -3.72 21.26 15.90
C ASP A 51 -2.32 21.85 15.72
N LEU A 52 -1.75 21.66 14.53
CA LEU A 52 -0.46 22.25 14.18
C LEU A 52 -0.54 23.80 14.16
N ALA A 53 -1.62 24.34 13.62
CA ALA A 53 -1.85 25.77 13.59
C ALA A 53 -2.01 26.35 15.01
N LYS A 54 -2.81 25.72 15.87
CA LYS A 54 -2.96 26.07 17.30
C LYS A 54 -1.62 26.05 18.03
N ARG A 55 -0.83 24.96 17.88
CA ARG A 55 0.50 24.80 18.48
C ARG A 55 1.47 25.92 18.06
N ASN A 56 1.33 26.43 16.83
CA ASN A 56 2.16 27.52 16.31
C ASN A 56 1.57 28.93 16.52
N GLY A 57 0.45 29.08 17.20
CA GLY A 57 -0.20 30.37 17.43
C GLY A 57 -0.63 31.08 16.14
N VAL A 58 -1.03 30.32 15.10
CA VAL A 58 -1.42 30.86 13.79
C VAL A 58 -2.74 30.26 13.33
N SER A 59 -3.38 30.90 12.34
CA SER A 59 -4.58 30.33 11.72
C SER A 59 -4.24 29.15 10.82
N ARG A 60 -5.22 28.23 10.63
CA ARG A 60 -5.14 27.12 9.67
C ARG A 60 -4.80 27.61 8.26
N ALA A 61 -5.37 28.75 7.83
CA ALA A 61 -5.09 29.34 6.53
C ALA A 61 -3.62 29.76 6.40
N THR A 62 -3.03 30.32 7.46
CA THR A 62 -1.62 30.68 7.51
C THR A 62 -0.74 29.42 7.41
N MET A 63 -1.09 28.34 8.14
CA MET A 63 -0.35 27.09 8.08
C MET A 63 -0.41 26.46 6.69
N LYS A 64 -1.61 26.43 6.06
CA LYS A 64 -1.81 25.97 4.70
C LYS A 64 -0.94 26.76 3.67
N ARG A 65 -0.83 28.09 3.87
CA ARG A 65 -0.01 28.95 3.02
C ARG A 65 1.50 28.68 3.22
N ARG A 66 1.95 28.46 4.48
CA ARG A 66 3.33 28.07 4.77
C ARG A 66 3.73 26.77 4.10
N PHE A 67 2.82 25.78 4.05
CA PHE A 67 3.07 24.46 3.45
C PHE A 67 2.94 24.44 1.92
N LYS A 68 2.58 25.58 1.26
CA LYS A 68 2.32 25.59 -0.18
C LYS A 68 3.51 25.06 -1.00
N TRP A 69 4.71 25.49 -0.70
CA TRP A 69 5.93 25.09 -1.38
C TRP A 69 6.43 23.69 -0.95
N CYS A 70 6.14 23.26 0.27
CA CYS A 70 6.59 21.95 0.77
C CYS A 70 6.06 20.79 -0.09
N TRP A 71 4.90 20.95 -0.70
CA TRP A 71 4.32 19.96 -1.63
C TRP A 71 5.11 19.78 -2.92
N LEU A 72 6.02 20.70 -3.24
CA LEU A 72 6.85 20.67 -4.44
C LEU A 72 8.20 19.99 -4.21
N VAL A 73 8.53 19.67 -2.97
CA VAL A 73 9.75 18.91 -2.64
C VAL A 73 9.50 17.44 -2.97
N ASP A 74 10.27 16.91 -3.91
CA ASP A 74 10.17 15.49 -4.28
C ASP A 74 10.75 14.59 -3.20
N VAL A 75 10.14 13.43 -3.05
CA VAL A 75 10.66 12.35 -2.22
C VAL A 75 11.70 11.60 -3.04
N PRO A 76 12.93 11.40 -2.54
CA PRO A 76 13.94 10.66 -3.28
C PRO A 76 13.52 9.21 -3.51
N ASP A 77 14.00 8.64 -4.61
CA ASP A 77 13.89 7.21 -4.84
C ASP A 77 14.89 6.48 -3.93
N PRO A 78 14.43 5.63 -3.00
CA PRO A 78 15.32 4.94 -2.08
C PRO A 78 16.26 3.94 -2.79
N THR A 79 15.97 3.59 -4.03
CA THR A 79 16.81 2.68 -4.83
C THR A 79 17.84 3.40 -5.70
N ALA A 80 17.78 4.73 -5.77
CA ALA A 80 18.71 5.52 -6.58
C ALA A 80 20.09 5.57 -5.91
N GLY A 81 21.14 5.14 -6.62
CA GLY A 81 22.53 5.26 -6.20
C GLY A 81 22.99 4.26 -5.12
N HIS A 82 22.16 3.35 -4.70
CA HIS A 82 22.57 2.30 -3.76
C HIS A 82 23.15 1.09 -4.51
N HIS A 83 24.17 0.47 -3.90
CA HIS A 83 24.65 -0.84 -4.33
C HIS A 83 23.47 -1.82 -4.24
N LYS A 84 23.26 -2.55 -5.31
CA LYS A 84 22.22 -3.56 -5.39
C LYS A 84 22.45 -4.62 -4.30
N ARG A 85 21.58 -4.63 -3.30
CA ARG A 85 21.64 -5.59 -2.20
C ARG A 85 20.69 -6.74 -2.45
N ILE A 86 21.18 -7.95 -2.27
CA ILE A 86 20.34 -9.15 -2.27
C ILE A 86 19.77 -9.34 -0.86
N TYR A 87 18.45 -9.43 -0.76
CA TYR A 87 17.74 -9.66 0.49
C TYR A 87 17.39 -11.13 0.66
N ASP A 88 17.45 -11.65 1.87
CA ASP A 88 17.02 -13.01 2.19
C ASP A 88 15.53 -13.18 1.87
N GLN A 89 14.71 -12.20 2.26
CA GLN A 89 13.27 -12.23 2.06
C GLN A 89 12.70 -10.84 1.79
N VAL A 90 11.85 -10.75 0.78
CA VAL A 90 11.09 -9.54 0.42
C VAL A 90 9.60 -9.85 0.43
N PHE A 91 8.82 -8.98 1.07
CA PHE A 91 7.36 -9.00 1.06
C PHE A 91 6.85 -8.05 0.01
N LEU A 92 5.85 -8.50 -0.77
CA LEU A 92 5.17 -7.68 -1.77
C LEU A 92 3.68 -7.66 -1.46
N ASP A 93 3.11 -6.47 -1.35
CA ASP A 93 1.68 -6.30 -1.14
C ASP A 93 1.19 -4.96 -1.71
N GLY A 94 -0.08 -4.91 -2.11
CA GLY A 94 -0.73 -3.73 -2.63
C GLY A 94 -1.75 -3.14 -1.65
N THR A 95 -1.83 -1.83 -1.58
CA THR A 95 -2.80 -1.11 -0.76
C THR A 95 -3.50 -0.03 -1.57
N TYR A 96 -4.85 -0.04 -1.56
CA TYR A 96 -5.66 0.97 -2.25
C TYR A 96 -5.96 2.15 -1.33
N THR A 97 -5.72 3.35 -1.84
CA THR A 97 -5.99 4.64 -1.19
C THR A 97 -6.67 5.59 -2.15
N ALA A 98 -7.06 6.79 -1.71
CA ALA A 98 -7.56 7.83 -2.63
C ALA A 98 -6.48 8.30 -3.63
N GLY A 99 -5.20 8.10 -3.32
CA GLY A 99 -4.08 8.35 -4.23
C GLY A 99 -3.94 7.31 -5.35
N GLY A 100 -4.63 6.17 -5.27
CA GLY A 100 -4.52 5.04 -6.20
C GLY A 100 -4.09 3.75 -5.49
N CYS A 101 -3.63 2.78 -6.25
CA CYS A 101 -3.00 1.59 -5.73
C CYS A 101 -1.51 1.84 -5.46
N LEU A 102 -1.06 1.49 -4.28
CA LEU A 102 0.32 1.58 -3.83
C LEU A 102 0.87 0.18 -3.60
N ILE A 103 1.80 -0.25 -4.43
CA ILE A 103 2.54 -1.51 -4.28
C ILE A 103 3.80 -1.23 -3.48
N VAL A 104 4.03 -1.99 -2.42
CA VAL A 104 5.20 -1.84 -1.53
C VAL A 104 6.03 -3.12 -1.53
N ALA A 105 7.33 -2.96 -1.66
CA ALA A 105 8.35 -3.98 -1.40
C ALA A 105 9.06 -3.64 -0.09
N ALA A 106 9.07 -4.57 0.86
CA ALA A 106 9.68 -4.37 2.17
C ALA A 106 10.34 -5.65 2.68
N THR A 107 11.31 -5.50 3.57
CA THR A 107 11.77 -6.57 4.46
C THR A 107 10.88 -6.62 5.69
N ILE A 108 11.23 -7.45 6.67
CA ILE A 108 10.57 -7.45 7.98
C ILE A 108 10.86 -6.16 8.76
N ASP A 109 11.98 -5.49 8.49
CA ASP A 109 12.50 -4.37 9.26
C ASP A 109 12.23 -3.01 8.61
N HIS A 110 12.28 -2.91 7.28
CA HIS A 110 12.20 -1.64 6.56
C HIS A 110 11.57 -1.76 5.17
N VAL A 111 11.14 -0.62 4.64
CA VAL A 111 10.68 -0.46 3.26
C VAL A 111 11.88 -0.44 2.33
N ILE A 112 11.83 -1.18 1.21
CA ILE A 112 12.86 -1.16 0.17
C ILE A 112 12.49 -0.14 -0.91
N ALA A 113 11.28 -0.29 -1.46
CA ALA A 113 10.79 0.55 -2.53
C ALA A 113 9.25 0.46 -2.63
N TRP A 114 8.66 1.37 -3.40
CA TRP A 114 7.22 1.34 -3.70
C TRP A 114 6.94 1.88 -5.10
N HIS A 115 5.74 1.55 -5.60
CA HIS A 115 5.26 2.02 -6.89
C HIS A 115 3.77 2.37 -6.84
N TRP A 116 3.42 3.53 -7.41
CA TRP A 116 2.03 3.95 -7.56
C TRP A 116 1.47 3.52 -8.91
N CYS A 117 0.32 2.90 -8.89
CA CYS A 117 -0.37 2.43 -10.09
C CYS A 117 -1.88 2.65 -9.98
N LYS A 118 -2.61 2.31 -11.02
CA LYS A 118 -4.07 2.31 -11.01
C LYS A 118 -4.62 0.98 -10.49
N HIS A 119 -3.99 -0.12 -10.89
CA HIS A 119 -4.34 -1.50 -10.53
C HIS A 119 -3.08 -2.33 -10.36
N GLU A 120 -3.15 -3.41 -9.63
CA GLU A 120 -2.04 -4.36 -9.41
C GLU A 120 -1.82 -5.25 -10.64
N THR A 121 -1.28 -4.69 -11.72
CA THR A 121 -0.96 -5.44 -12.93
C THR A 121 0.43 -6.05 -12.89
N THR A 122 0.68 -7.05 -13.73
CA THR A 122 2.02 -7.63 -13.89
C THR A 122 3.04 -6.56 -14.27
N ARG A 123 2.66 -5.59 -15.12
CA ARG A 123 3.56 -4.52 -15.56
C ARG A 123 3.92 -3.59 -14.42
N ASP A 124 2.95 -3.22 -13.58
CA ASP A 124 3.22 -2.34 -12.45
C ASP A 124 4.14 -2.99 -11.42
N TYR A 125 3.95 -4.29 -11.15
CA TYR A 125 4.91 -5.05 -10.34
C TYR A 125 6.30 -5.10 -11.00
N GLN A 126 6.41 -5.33 -12.31
CA GLN A 126 7.70 -5.34 -13.01
C GLN A 126 8.45 -4.01 -12.82
N LEU A 127 7.77 -2.87 -12.98
CA LEU A 127 8.36 -1.53 -12.76
C LEU A 127 8.93 -1.35 -11.35
N LEU A 128 8.35 -1.99 -10.35
CA LEU A 128 8.88 -2.01 -8.99
C LEU A 128 10.07 -2.97 -8.87
N LEU A 129 9.92 -4.20 -9.37
CA LEU A 129 10.90 -5.28 -9.20
C LEU A 129 12.21 -5.02 -9.97
N GLU A 130 12.15 -4.36 -11.13
CA GLU A 130 13.31 -3.97 -11.94
C GLU A 130 14.27 -3.01 -11.19
N ARG A 131 13.79 -2.36 -10.13
CA ARG A 131 14.56 -1.44 -9.27
C ARG A 131 15.26 -2.13 -8.08
N ILE A 132 14.97 -3.41 -7.86
CA ILE A 132 15.43 -4.18 -6.69
C ILE A 132 16.13 -5.44 -7.21
N GLU A 133 17.28 -5.81 -6.60
CA GLU A 133 17.90 -7.09 -6.91
C GLU A 133 17.01 -8.25 -6.49
N ALA A 134 17.09 -9.35 -7.25
CA ALA A 134 16.32 -10.55 -7.00
C ALA A 134 16.62 -11.09 -5.59
N PRO A 135 15.65 -11.11 -4.66
CA PRO A 135 15.83 -11.69 -3.35
C PRO A 135 15.87 -13.21 -3.41
N LEU A 136 16.32 -13.85 -2.35
CA LEU A 136 16.29 -15.30 -2.27
C LEU A 136 14.84 -15.82 -2.14
N ILE A 137 14.00 -15.13 -1.36
CA ILE A 137 12.59 -15.48 -1.16
C ILE A 137 11.71 -14.24 -1.36
N ALA A 138 10.60 -14.40 -2.08
CA ALA A 138 9.54 -13.40 -2.18
C ALA A 138 8.24 -13.93 -1.53
N VAL A 139 7.66 -13.18 -0.61
CA VAL A 139 6.36 -13.51 0.02
C VAL A 139 5.26 -12.70 -0.62
N ILE A 140 4.24 -13.38 -1.15
CA ILE A 140 3.09 -12.74 -1.82
C ILE A 140 1.75 -13.24 -1.29
N ASP A 141 0.73 -12.40 -1.41
CA ASP A 141 -0.67 -12.72 -1.08
C ASP A 141 -1.35 -13.65 -2.09
N GLY A 142 -0.77 -13.81 -3.31
CA GLY A 142 -1.20 -14.65 -4.42
C GLY A 142 -1.97 -13.92 -5.51
N GLY A 143 -1.80 -12.63 -5.60
CA GLY A 143 -2.16 -11.88 -6.80
C GLY A 143 -1.40 -12.39 -8.02
N GLN A 144 -2.11 -12.64 -9.12
CA GLN A 144 -1.50 -13.13 -10.36
C GLN A 144 -0.48 -12.12 -10.92
N GLY A 145 -0.71 -10.82 -10.72
CA GLY A 145 0.20 -9.76 -11.16
C GLY A 145 1.59 -9.90 -10.54
N ALA A 146 1.65 -10.03 -9.21
CA ALA A 146 2.89 -10.23 -8.47
C ALA A 146 3.60 -11.53 -8.87
N TYR A 147 2.87 -12.64 -8.92
CA TYR A 147 3.42 -13.94 -9.31
C TYR A 147 4.08 -13.90 -10.71
N SER A 148 3.36 -13.37 -11.70
CA SER A 148 3.85 -13.29 -13.08
C SER A 148 5.03 -12.33 -13.21
N ALA A 149 5.06 -11.25 -12.47
CA ALA A 149 6.17 -10.30 -12.45
C ALA A 149 7.43 -10.93 -11.85
N ILE A 150 7.31 -11.63 -10.71
CA ILE A 150 8.43 -12.32 -10.07
C ILE A 150 9.03 -13.36 -11.03
N LYS A 151 8.21 -14.18 -11.66
CA LYS A 151 8.71 -15.20 -12.61
C LYS A 151 9.46 -14.59 -13.80
N LYS A 152 9.15 -13.36 -14.20
CA LYS A 152 9.85 -12.64 -15.28
C LYS A 152 11.10 -11.92 -14.81
N CYS A 153 11.02 -11.16 -13.72
CA CYS A 153 12.10 -10.30 -13.24
C CYS A 153 13.09 -11.04 -12.34
N TRP A 154 12.60 -12.00 -11.54
CA TRP A 154 13.36 -12.73 -10.53
C TRP A 154 13.20 -14.25 -10.68
N PRO A 155 13.63 -14.85 -11.79
CA PRO A 155 13.35 -16.26 -12.12
C PRO A 155 13.92 -17.26 -11.10
N THR A 156 15.00 -16.91 -10.39
CA THR A 156 15.66 -17.74 -9.38
C THR A 156 15.05 -17.61 -7.99
N THR A 157 14.26 -16.54 -7.74
CA THR A 157 13.65 -16.29 -6.44
C THR A 157 12.61 -17.36 -6.09
N LYS A 158 12.71 -17.94 -4.90
CA LYS A 158 11.69 -18.85 -4.37
C LYS A 158 10.47 -18.04 -3.92
N ILE A 159 9.28 -18.49 -4.29
CA ILE A 159 8.03 -17.81 -3.92
C ILE A 159 7.41 -18.51 -2.72
N GLN A 160 7.29 -17.80 -1.60
CA GLN A 160 6.49 -18.21 -0.46
C GLN A 160 5.10 -17.61 -0.58
N ARG A 161 4.10 -18.43 -0.65
CA ARG A 161 2.70 -18.02 -0.56
C ARG A 161 2.35 -17.66 0.88
N CYS A 162 1.78 -16.48 1.12
CA CYS A 162 1.28 -16.14 2.44
C CYS A 162 0.24 -17.17 2.91
N LEU A 163 0.56 -17.89 3.98
CA LEU A 163 -0.28 -19.00 4.49
C LEU A 163 -1.64 -18.52 4.97
N VAL A 164 -1.72 -17.33 5.57
CA VAL A 164 -2.99 -16.71 5.98
C VAL A 164 -3.87 -16.43 4.76
N HIS A 165 -3.30 -15.95 3.66
CA HIS A 165 -4.04 -15.74 2.43
C HIS A 165 -4.47 -17.06 1.77
N ALA A 166 -3.62 -18.09 1.77
CA ALA A 166 -4.00 -19.42 1.31
C ALA A 166 -5.21 -19.97 2.09
N GLN A 167 -5.19 -19.83 3.43
CA GLN A 167 -6.29 -20.19 4.31
C GLN A 167 -7.56 -19.37 4.00
N ARG A 168 -7.44 -18.04 3.80
CA ARG A 168 -8.56 -17.16 3.45
C ARG A 168 -9.21 -17.55 2.11
N VAL A 169 -8.43 -18.00 1.13
CA VAL A 169 -8.94 -18.51 -0.16
C VAL A 169 -9.81 -19.74 0.06
N VAL A 170 -9.36 -20.73 0.82
CA VAL A 170 -10.17 -21.92 1.15
C VAL A 170 -11.44 -21.52 1.87
N ARG A 171 -11.35 -20.66 2.90
CA ARG A 171 -12.51 -20.15 3.64
C ARG A 171 -13.53 -19.46 2.73
N ARG A 172 -13.10 -18.74 1.69
CA ARG A 172 -13.99 -18.10 0.71
C ARG A 172 -14.83 -19.12 -0.03
N TYR A 173 -14.27 -20.29 -0.34
CA TYR A 173 -14.99 -21.35 -1.04
C TYR A 173 -15.82 -22.24 -0.13
N THR A 174 -15.34 -22.54 1.09
CA THR A 174 -16.00 -23.47 2.01
C THR A 174 -16.87 -22.81 3.06
N THR A 175 -16.77 -21.49 3.25
CA THR A 175 -17.26 -20.72 4.40
C THR A 175 -16.53 -21.05 5.71
N THR A 176 -16.95 -20.46 6.84
CA THR A 176 -16.41 -20.77 8.19
C THR A 176 -17.08 -21.99 8.82
N ASN A 177 -18.26 -22.38 8.32
CA ASN A 177 -19.02 -23.54 8.80
C ASN A 177 -19.47 -24.38 7.60
N PRO A 178 -18.60 -25.20 7.01
CA PRO A 178 -18.92 -26.01 5.85
C PRO A 178 -19.96 -27.09 6.19
N ARG A 179 -20.95 -27.26 5.32
CA ARG A 179 -22.04 -28.21 5.53
C ARG A 179 -21.67 -29.66 5.20
N THR A 180 -20.76 -29.88 4.25
CA THR A 180 -20.34 -31.21 3.79
C THR A 180 -19.08 -31.69 4.55
N ASP A 181 -18.91 -33.01 4.66
CA ASP A 181 -17.71 -33.60 5.28
C ASP A 181 -16.44 -33.22 4.51
N ALA A 182 -16.48 -33.29 3.19
CA ALA A 182 -15.39 -32.84 2.34
C ALA A 182 -15.04 -31.37 2.58
N GLY A 183 -16.07 -30.50 2.70
CA GLY A 183 -15.88 -29.08 3.01
C GLY A 183 -15.24 -28.87 4.38
N ARG A 184 -15.69 -29.61 5.42
CA ARG A 184 -15.13 -29.56 6.76
C ARG A 184 -13.67 -30.03 6.79
N THR A 185 -13.38 -31.12 6.08
CA THR A 185 -12.03 -31.69 6.02
C THR A 185 -11.04 -30.76 5.35
N ILE A 186 -11.35 -30.24 4.14
CA ILE A 186 -10.44 -29.32 3.43
C ILE A 186 -10.26 -28.00 4.19
N TYR A 187 -11.29 -27.51 4.88
CA TYR A 187 -11.19 -26.32 5.72
C TYR A 187 -10.28 -26.55 6.94
N ARG A 188 -10.39 -27.72 7.61
CA ARG A 188 -9.47 -28.10 8.69
C ARG A 188 -8.03 -28.20 8.22
N LEU A 189 -7.77 -28.75 7.04
CA LEU A 189 -6.43 -28.77 6.43
C LEU A 189 -5.89 -27.35 6.21
N ALA A 190 -6.73 -26.43 5.71
CA ALA A 190 -6.32 -25.04 5.54
C ALA A 190 -6.01 -24.36 6.89
N LEU A 191 -6.76 -24.64 7.95
CA LEU A 191 -6.51 -24.10 9.29
C LEU A 191 -5.18 -24.57 9.90
N LYS A 192 -4.68 -25.75 9.52
CA LYS A 192 -3.39 -26.28 9.98
C LYS A 192 -2.21 -25.51 9.38
N LEU A 193 -2.33 -24.93 8.18
CA LEU A 193 -1.22 -24.31 7.45
C LEU A 193 -0.38 -23.34 8.29
N THR A 194 -1.02 -22.47 9.06
CA THR A 194 -0.33 -21.45 9.88
C THR A 194 0.27 -21.99 11.17
N ARG A 195 0.09 -23.26 11.46
CA ARG A 195 0.59 -23.92 12.66
C ARG A 195 1.76 -24.87 12.37
N ILE A 196 2.06 -25.13 11.13
CA ILE A 196 3.15 -25.99 10.68
C ILE A 196 4.47 -25.28 10.95
N THR A 197 5.37 -25.94 11.70
CA THR A 197 6.66 -25.40 12.13
C THR A 197 7.84 -26.27 11.77
N THR A 198 7.61 -27.52 11.33
CA THR A 198 8.65 -28.48 10.96
C THR A 198 8.39 -29.09 9.58
N LEU A 199 9.45 -29.63 8.97
CA LEU A 199 9.35 -30.33 7.69
C LEU A 199 8.50 -31.61 7.80
N ASP A 200 8.58 -32.34 8.92
CA ASP A 200 7.77 -33.54 9.16
C ASP A 200 6.28 -33.21 9.23
N GLU A 201 5.92 -32.11 9.90
CA GLU A 201 4.54 -31.62 9.94
C GLU A 201 4.05 -31.20 8.53
N ALA A 202 4.92 -30.57 7.73
CA ALA A 202 4.63 -30.21 6.35
C ALA A 202 4.41 -31.44 5.47
N ALA A 203 5.27 -32.46 5.61
CA ALA A 203 5.12 -33.74 4.91
C ALA A 203 3.82 -34.46 5.30
N ALA A 204 3.52 -34.55 6.60
CA ALA A 204 2.28 -35.13 7.11
C ALA A 204 1.05 -34.38 6.59
N TRP A 205 1.12 -33.05 6.50
CA TRP A 205 0.06 -32.24 5.90
C TRP A 205 -0.13 -32.56 4.41
N GLY A 206 0.95 -32.74 3.66
CA GLY A 206 0.92 -33.14 2.26
C GLY A 206 0.27 -34.50 2.04
N VAL A 207 0.56 -35.48 2.93
CA VAL A 207 -0.10 -36.81 2.94
C VAL A 207 -1.60 -36.64 3.17
N GLN A 208 -2.02 -35.84 4.16
CA GLN A 208 -3.44 -35.60 4.44
C GLN A 208 -4.17 -34.93 3.25
N LEU A 209 -3.50 -34.02 2.52
CA LEU A 209 -4.06 -33.41 1.31
C LEU A 209 -4.22 -34.45 0.18
N HIS A 210 -3.28 -35.39 0.07
CA HIS A 210 -3.35 -36.49 -0.90
C HIS A 210 -4.48 -37.47 -0.54
N GLU A 211 -4.58 -37.89 0.71
CA GLU A 211 -5.68 -38.72 1.23
C GLU A 211 -7.04 -38.10 0.98
N PHE A 212 -7.18 -36.79 1.26
CA PHE A 212 -8.39 -36.03 0.92
C PHE A 212 -8.75 -36.19 -0.55
N SER A 213 -7.77 -36.08 -1.44
CA SER A 213 -8.04 -36.19 -2.89
C SER A 213 -8.44 -37.60 -3.29
N THR A 214 -7.90 -38.63 -2.63
CA THR A 214 -8.23 -40.02 -2.89
C THR A 214 -9.65 -40.36 -2.42
N ILE A 215 -9.99 -39.97 -1.20
CA ILE A 215 -11.32 -40.22 -0.60
C ILE A 215 -12.43 -39.49 -1.37
N TYR A 216 -12.23 -38.24 -1.73
CA TYR A 216 -13.29 -37.39 -2.33
C TYR A 216 -13.17 -37.22 -3.83
N ARG A 217 -12.32 -37.99 -4.54
CA ARG A 217 -12.09 -37.86 -5.99
C ARG A 217 -13.35 -37.97 -6.80
N GLU A 218 -14.12 -39.03 -6.62
CA GLU A 218 -15.35 -39.29 -7.36
C GLU A 218 -16.39 -38.21 -7.06
N TRP A 219 -16.61 -37.94 -5.80
CA TRP A 219 -17.52 -36.91 -5.32
C TRP A 219 -17.19 -35.51 -5.89
N MET A 220 -15.92 -35.11 -5.89
CA MET A 220 -15.51 -33.83 -6.50
C MET A 220 -15.67 -33.79 -8.01
N ASN A 221 -15.75 -34.94 -8.68
CA ASN A 221 -15.90 -35.04 -10.13
C ASN A 221 -17.36 -35.20 -10.58
N GLU A 222 -18.30 -35.23 -9.67
CA GLU A 222 -19.73 -35.20 -10.00
C GLU A 222 -20.09 -33.94 -10.76
N LYS A 223 -21.01 -34.13 -11.76
CA LYS A 223 -21.50 -33.06 -12.60
C LYS A 223 -22.99 -33.04 -12.63
N THR A 224 -23.57 -31.87 -12.54
CA THR A 224 -25.02 -31.63 -12.63
C THR A 224 -25.32 -30.80 -13.87
N MET A 225 -26.43 -31.11 -14.54
CA MET A 225 -26.98 -30.28 -15.63
C MET A 225 -27.79 -29.15 -15.02
N ILE A 226 -27.45 -27.92 -15.35
CA ILE A 226 -28.23 -26.74 -14.97
C ILE A 226 -28.70 -26.00 -16.22
N LYS A 227 -29.91 -25.45 -16.17
CA LYS A 227 -30.43 -24.60 -17.23
C LYS A 227 -30.03 -23.16 -16.97
N ASP A 228 -29.33 -22.54 -17.92
CA ASP A 228 -28.98 -21.13 -17.84
C ASP A 228 -30.26 -20.27 -17.85
N PRO A 229 -30.53 -19.48 -16.82
CA PRO A 229 -31.75 -18.69 -16.75
C PRO A 229 -31.85 -17.59 -17.82
N LYS A 230 -30.74 -17.20 -18.43
CA LYS A 230 -30.70 -16.16 -19.47
C LYS A 230 -30.87 -16.71 -20.88
N THR A 231 -30.17 -17.82 -21.17
CA THR A 231 -30.14 -18.39 -22.53
C THR A 231 -31.06 -19.57 -22.69
N GLY A 232 -31.57 -20.17 -21.60
CA GLY A 232 -32.32 -21.39 -21.60
C GLY A 232 -31.53 -22.66 -21.94
N ALA A 233 -30.24 -22.54 -22.24
CA ALA A 233 -29.36 -23.64 -22.60
C ALA A 233 -29.00 -24.51 -21.39
N TRP A 234 -28.93 -25.83 -21.60
CA TRP A 234 -28.42 -26.76 -20.57
C TRP A 234 -26.90 -26.76 -20.55
N THR A 235 -26.31 -26.49 -19.40
CA THR A 235 -24.84 -26.48 -19.17
C THR A 235 -24.46 -27.48 -18.11
N ARG A 236 -23.42 -28.28 -18.37
CA ARG A 236 -22.87 -29.24 -17.43
C ARG A 236 -21.84 -28.55 -16.50
N VAL A 237 -22.14 -28.48 -15.20
CA VAL A 237 -21.32 -27.85 -14.19
C VAL A 237 -20.88 -28.84 -13.13
N TRP A 238 -19.77 -28.53 -12.45
CA TRP A 238 -19.34 -29.32 -11.29
C TRP A 238 -20.29 -29.14 -10.12
N THR A 239 -20.88 -30.24 -9.63
CA THR A 239 -21.81 -30.25 -8.49
C THR A 239 -21.15 -29.65 -7.24
N HIS A 240 -19.93 -30.04 -6.97
CA HIS A 240 -19.16 -29.64 -5.78
C HIS A 240 -18.07 -28.62 -6.12
N HIS A 241 -18.40 -27.66 -6.98
CA HIS A 241 -17.48 -26.67 -7.55
C HIS A 241 -16.61 -25.94 -6.51
N ASN A 242 -17.21 -25.52 -5.40
CA ASN A 242 -16.50 -24.75 -4.36
C ASN A 242 -15.44 -25.58 -3.63
N VAL A 243 -15.78 -26.80 -3.19
CA VAL A 243 -14.82 -27.69 -2.53
C VAL A 243 -13.71 -28.11 -3.49
N ARG A 244 -14.06 -28.37 -4.76
CA ARG A 244 -13.11 -28.62 -5.82
C ARG A 244 -12.14 -27.45 -6.02
N LYS A 245 -12.61 -26.20 -6.02
CA LYS A 245 -11.76 -25.00 -6.10
C LYS A 245 -10.85 -24.87 -4.87
N ALA A 246 -11.39 -25.11 -3.69
CA ALA A 246 -10.60 -25.08 -2.45
C ALA A 246 -9.44 -26.09 -2.50
N TYR A 247 -9.73 -27.34 -2.86
CA TYR A 247 -8.73 -28.38 -3.03
C TYR A 247 -7.70 -28.01 -4.10
N ASN A 248 -8.12 -27.63 -5.30
CA ASN A 248 -7.24 -27.27 -6.40
C ASN A 248 -6.31 -26.11 -6.04
N SER A 249 -6.79 -25.15 -5.26
CA SER A 249 -5.99 -24.03 -4.75
C SER A 249 -4.84 -24.53 -3.87
N LEU A 250 -5.11 -25.38 -2.89
CA LEU A 250 -4.08 -25.93 -2.00
C LEU A 250 -3.13 -26.88 -2.75
N ASN A 251 -3.67 -27.75 -3.59
CA ASN A 251 -2.89 -28.72 -4.35
C ASN A 251 -1.94 -28.05 -5.36
N HIS A 252 -2.38 -26.95 -6.00
CA HIS A 252 -1.52 -26.15 -6.85
C HIS A 252 -0.34 -25.56 -6.06
N LEU A 253 -0.62 -24.94 -4.90
CA LEU A 253 0.41 -24.35 -4.06
C LEU A 253 1.40 -25.38 -3.51
N TRP A 254 0.91 -26.58 -3.14
CA TRP A 254 1.72 -27.69 -2.70
C TRP A 254 2.66 -28.20 -3.81
N ARG A 255 2.10 -28.50 -4.99
CA ARG A 255 2.88 -28.98 -6.15
C ARG A 255 3.88 -27.96 -6.68
N SER A 256 3.60 -26.69 -6.51
CA SER A 256 4.50 -25.59 -6.92
C SER A 256 5.52 -25.22 -5.82
N GLU A 257 5.58 -25.98 -4.73
CA GLU A 257 6.50 -25.77 -3.59
C GLU A 257 6.42 -24.36 -2.98
N MET A 258 5.22 -23.74 -3.00
CA MET A 258 5.05 -22.35 -2.54
C MET A 258 4.52 -22.22 -1.11
N LEU A 259 4.24 -23.34 -0.40
CA LEU A 259 3.64 -23.30 0.94
C LEU A 259 4.67 -23.23 2.07
N PHE A 260 5.78 -23.95 1.93
CA PHE A 260 6.68 -24.22 3.06
C PHE A 260 8.14 -23.87 2.77
N VAL A 261 8.37 -22.85 1.93
CA VAL A 261 9.74 -22.34 1.63
C VAL A 261 10.44 -21.85 2.91
N TYR A 262 9.69 -21.33 3.87
CA TYR A 262 10.22 -20.86 5.15
C TYR A 262 10.79 -21.99 6.05
N LEU A 263 10.40 -23.25 5.83
CA LEU A 263 10.93 -24.39 6.57
C LEU A 263 12.22 -24.95 5.97
N ASN A 264 12.40 -24.77 4.66
CA ASN A 264 13.59 -25.17 3.93
C ASN A 264 13.98 -24.03 2.98
N PRO A 265 14.52 -22.92 3.52
CA PRO A 265 14.94 -21.79 2.70
C PRO A 265 16.09 -22.17 1.76
N PRO A 266 16.23 -21.50 0.61
CA PRO A 266 17.31 -21.76 -0.33
C PRO A 266 18.68 -21.48 0.30
N ALA A 267 19.72 -22.14 -0.23
CA ALA A 267 21.09 -21.85 0.18
C ALA A 267 21.43 -20.37 -0.04
N GLY A 268 22.19 -19.80 0.90
CA GLY A 268 22.57 -18.38 0.87
C GLY A 268 21.71 -17.48 1.75
N VAL A 269 20.61 -17.96 2.34
CA VAL A 269 19.85 -17.23 3.37
C VAL A 269 20.73 -17.10 4.62
N LEU A 270 20.92 -15.86 5.07
CA LEU A 270 21.81 -15.55 6.20
C LEU A 270 21.15 -15.78 7.55
N ALA A 271 19.84 -15.55 7.66
CA ALA A 271 19.08 -15.68 8.90
C ALA A 271 17.81 -16.54 8.68
N PRO A 272 17.95 -17.88 8.58
CA PRO A 272 16.81 -18.77 8.30
C PRO A 272 15.69 -18.66 9.35
N GLU A 273 16.02 -18.41 10.60
CA GLU A 273 15.07 -18.27 11.72
C GLU A 273 14.19 -17.01 11.60
N ARG A 274 14.62 -16.03 10.80
CA ARG A 274 13.88 -14.80 10.52
C ARG A 274 12.90 -14.92 9.36
N ILE A 275 12.99 -15.99 8.56
CA ILE A 275 12.12 -16.18 7.40
C ILE A 275 10.67 -16.39 7.86
N LYS A 276 9.77 -15.60 7.30
CA LYS A 276 8.34 -15.62 7.64
C LYS A 276 7.51 -16.28 6.54
N SER A 277 6.47 -16.97 6.96
CA SER A 277 5.52 -17.65 6.07
C SER A 277 4.31 -16.78 5.68
N THR A 278 4.19 -15.58 6.25
CA THR A 278 3.01 -14.70 6.08
C THR A 278 3.41 -13.26 5.82
N THR A 279 2.51 -12.49 5.19
CA THR A 279 2.62 -11.04 4.99
C THR A 279 2.12 -10.22 6.19
N ASN A 280 1.86 -10.84 7.33
CA ASN A 280 1.26 -10.17 8.49
C ASN A 280 2.08 -8.99 9.00
N SER A 281 3.42 -9.05 8.93
CA SER A 281 4.30 -7.93 9.28
C SER A 281 4.06 -6.72 8.38
N LEU A 282 3.87 -6.93 7.09
CA LEU A 282 3.55 -5.87 6.14
C LEU A 282 2.11 -5.38 6.31
N GLU A 283 1.12 -6.31 6.42
CA GLU A 283 -0.30 -5.95 6.56
C GLU A 283 -0.58 -5.21 7.87
N GLY A 284 -0.12 -5.73 9.01
CA GLY A 284 -0.31 -5.15 10.34
C GLY A 284 0.61 -3.98 10.66
N GLY A 285 1.80 -3.95 10.05
CA GLY A 285 2.79 -2.89 10.20
C GLY A 285 2.57 -1.76 9.19
N ILE A 286 3.18 -1.89 8.02
CA ILE A 286 3.26 -0.83 7.00
C ILE A 286 1.86 -0.49 6.46
N ASN A 287 1.11 -1.47 5.97
CA ASN A 287 -0.18 -1.23 5.31
C ASN A 287 -1.26 -0.71 6.27
N ALA A 288 -1.25 -1.16 7.54
CA ALA A 288 -2.17 -0.64 8.55
C ALA A 288 -1.91 0.85 8.83
N GLN A 289 -0.64 1.24 8.94
CA GLN A 289 -0.24 2.64 9.15
C GLN A 289 -0.54 3.51 7.93
N LEU A 290 -0.28 3.03 6.71
CA LEU A 290 -0.63 3.73 5.47
C LEU A 290 -2.15 3.99 5.39
N LYS A 291 -2.97 2.97 5.71
CA LYS A 291 -4.43 3.10 5.75
C LYS A 291 -4.90 4.07 6.84
N LEU A 292 -4.25 4.07 8.00
CA LEU A 292 -4.54 5.01 9.09
C LEU A 292 -4.24 6.45 8.65
N LEU A 293 -3.06 6.71 8.12
CA LEU A 293 -2.66 8.03 7.61
C LEU A 293 -3.58 8.51 6.50
N ALA A 294 -3.88 7.66 5.51
CA ALA A 294 -4.79 7.98 4.43
C ALA A 294 -6.20 8.35 4.94
N ARG A 295 -6.69 7.65 5.98
CA ARG A 295 -7.98 7.93 6.63
C ARG A 295 -7.96 9.22 7.44
N THR A 296 -6.91 9.47 8.20
CA THR A 296 -6.73 10.69 9.02
C THR A 296 -6.70 11.92 8.13
N HIS A 297 -6.04 11.82 6.99
CA HIS A 297 -5.90 12.91 6.02
C HIS A 297 -6.88 12.82 4.83
N ARG A 298 -8.04 12.19 5.03
CA ARG A 298 -9.11 12.16 4.03
C ARG A 298 -9.54 13.57 3.65
N GLY A 299 -9.96 13.77 2.39
CA GLY A 299 -10.33 15.09 1.85
C GLY A 299 -9.18 15.88 1.25
N ARG A 300 -7.97 15.31 1.19
CA ARG A 300 -6.89 15.80 0.34
C ARG A 300 -7.02 15.25 -1.08
N SER A 301 -6.49 16.00 -2.08
CA SER A 301 -6.35 15.47 -3.44
C SER A 301 -5.51 14.19 -3.42
N GLY A 302 -5.78 13.29 -4.37
CA GLY A 302 -5.04 12.03 -4.48
C GLY A 302 -3.52 12.22 -4.57
N GLU A 303 -3.08 13.25 -5.32
CA GLU A 303 -1.66 13.59 -5.46
C GLU A 303 -1.01 14.01 -4.13
N ARG A 304 -1.68 14.87 -3.34
CA ARG A 304 -1.16 15.25 -2.01
C ARG A 304 -1.16 14.07 -1.05
N GLN A 305 -2.15 13.18 -1.14
CA GLN A 305 -2.15 11.96 -0.36
C GLN A 305 -0.98 11.05 -0.74
N ARG A 306 -0.68 10.89 -2.06
CA ARG A 306 0.53 10.18 -2.52
C ARG A 306 1.78 10.78 -1.89
N ARG A 307 2.01 12.08 -2.03
CA ARG A 307 3.19 12.76 -1.48
C ARG A 307 3.37 12.56 0.03
N MET A 308 2.26 12.55 0.80
CA MET A 308 2.32 12.28 2.24
C MET A 308 2.76 10.85 2.53
N LEU A 309 2.16 9.88 1.83
CA LEU A 309 2.48 8.47 1.99
C LEU A 309 3.89 8.16 1.49
N ASP A 310 4.36 8.82 0.43
CA ASP A 310 5.74 8.71 -0.07
C ASP A 310 6.74 9.17 1.00
N TRP A 311 6.52 10.32 1.66
CA TRP A 311 7.37 10.77 2.77
C TRP A 311 7.37 9.80 3.93
N TRP A 312 6.22 9.26 4.28
CA TRP A 312 6.13 8.27 5.35
C TRP A 312 6.89 6.98 5.00
N LEU A 313 6.74 6.47 3.77
CA LEU A 313 7.46 5.29 3.29
C LEU A 313 8.97 5.53 3.25
N TYR A 314 9.38 6.70 2.75
CA TYR A 314 10.79 7.08 2.68
C TYR A 314 11.46 7.06 4.06
N LEU A 315 10.79 7.59 5.08
CA LEU A 315 11.29 7.57 6.46
C LEU A 315 11.27 6.16 7.11
N LYS A 316 10.68 5.17 6.43
CA LYS A 316 10.71 3.77 6.83
C LYS A 316 11.69 2.93 6.01
N THR A 317 12.48 3.54 5.14
CA THR A 317 13.59 2.86 4.47
C THR A 317 14.75 2.60 5.44
N GLU A 318 15.72 1.80 5.04
CA GLU A 318 16.84 1.40 5.91
C GLU A 318 17.70 2.60 6.35
N LEU A 319 18.00 3.52 5.44
CA LEU A 319 18.86 4.68 5.68
C LEU A 319 18.26 5.95 5.05
N PRO A 320 17.18 6.49 5.61
CA PRO A 320 16.58 7.70 5.08
C PRO A 320 17.47 8.92 5.38
N ASP A 321 17.65 9.77 4.39
CA ASP A 321 18.26 11.08 4.57
C ASP A 321 17.35 12.02 5.37
N ASP A 322 17.96 13.02 6.02
CA ASP A 322 17.20 14.09 6.68
C ASP A 322 16.31 14.84 5.67
N PRO A 323 14.97 14.86 5.86
CA PRO A 323 14.06 15.54 4.97
C PRO A 323 14.38 17.03 4.75
N VAL A 324 14.90 17.71 5.77
CA VAL A 324 15.31 19.12 5.66
C VAL A 324 16.53 19.26 4.74
N ARG A 325 17.45 18.32 4.78
CA ARG A 325 18.60 18.28 3.86
C ARG A 325 18.13 18.10 2.41
N ILE A 326 17.21 17.17 2.17
CA ILE A 326 16.61 16.93 0.86
C ILE A 326 15.91 18.20 0.35
N ALA A 327 15.08 18.83 1.17
CA ALA A 327 14.39 20.06 0.80
C ALA A 327 15.36 21.21 0.48
N ARG A 328 16.47 21.30 1.20
CA ARG A 328 17.52 22.30 0.95
C ARG A 328 18.25 22.03 -0.36
N GLN A 329 18.59 20.78 -0.66
CA GLN A 329 19.23 20.37 -1.92
C GLN A 329 18.35 20.65 -3.15
N SER A 330 17.03 20.54 -3.00
CA SER A 330 16.04 20.88 -4.04
C SER A 330 15.70 22.40 -4.11
N ASP A 331 16.49 23.24 -3.45
CA ASP A 331 16.22 24.69 -3.29
C ASP A 331 14.76 24.93 -2.84
N TRP A 332 14.33 24.18 -1.82
CA TRP A 332 12.98 24.28 -1.25
C TRP A 332 11.85 24.10 -2.28
N GLY A 333 12.06 23.23 -3.26
CA GLY A 333 11.11 22.92 -4.32
C GLY A 333 11.04 23.96 -5.45
N GLN A 334 11.92 24.95 -5.48
CA GLN A 334 11.94 25.98 -6.54
C GLN A 334 12.18 25.38 -7.94
N GLY A 335 13.03 24.36 -8.04
CA GLY A 335 13.31 23.66 -9.28
C GLY A 335 12.04 23.06 -9.93
N GLN A 336 11.09 22.58 -9.13
CA GLN A 336 9.82 22.07 -9.63
C GLN A 336 8.87 23.17 -10.07
N LEU A 337 8.87 24.32 -9.40
CA LEU A 337 8.11 25.50 -9.84
C LEU A 337 8.55 25.96 -11.23
N ALA A 338 9.85 25.97 -11.49
CA ALA A 338 10.38 26.32 -12.80
C ALA A 338 9.91 25.33 -13.88
N LYS A 339 9.95 24.02 -13.61
CA LYS A 339 9.45 22.98 -14.54
C LYS A 339 7.96 23.14 -14.83
N VAL A 340 7.11 23.35 -13.80
CA VAL A 340 5.68 23.56 -13.96
C VAL A 340 5.41 24.81 -14.79
N SER A 341 6.12 25.91 -14.54
CA SER A 341 6.00 27.13 -15.33
C SER A 341 6.35 26.90 -16.78
N THR A 342 7.41 26.15 -17.08
CA THR A 342 7.83 25.83 -18.45
C THR A 342 6.80 24.95 -19.16
N LEU A 343 6.26 23.91 -18.49
CA LEU A 343 5.22 23.04 -19.04
C LEU A 343 3.94 23.83 -19.35
N THR A 344 3.49 24.68 -18.42
CA THR A 344 2.30 25.52 -18.61
C THR A 344 2.50 26.50 -19.78
N GLN A 345 3.70 27.06 -19.96
CA GLN A 345 4.01 27.90 -21.10
C GLN A 345 4.00 27.12 -22.42
N THR A 346 4.52 25.89 -22.41
CA THR A 346 4.53 25.01 -23.59
C THR A 346 3.11 24.55 -23.96
N GLU A 347 2.28 24.20 -22.99
CA GLU A 347 0.87 23.85 -23.21
C GLU A 347 0.07 25.05 -23.76
N ASN A 348 0.23 26.23 -23.18
CA ASN A 348 -0.40 27.43 -23.67
C ASN A 348 0.05 27.78 -25.10
N GLN A 349 1.34 27.58 -25.44
CA GLN A 349 1.84 27.77 -26.82
C GLN A 349 1.32 26.69 -27.78
N ALA A 350 1.15 25.46 -27.32
CA ALA A 350 0.56 24.36 -28.10
C ALA A 350 -0.93 24.61 -28.35
N ASP A 351 -1.70 25.07 -27.37
CA ASP A 351 -3.12 25.43 -27.50
C ASP A 351 -3.32 26.57 -28.47
N HIS A 352 -2.46 27.59 -28.45
CA HIS A 352 -2.49 28.66 -29.46
C HIS A 352 -2.19 28.18 -30.90
N ARG A 353 -1.43 27.11 -31.07
CA ARG A 353 -1.17 26.50 -32.39
C ARG A 353 -2.26 25.52 -32.83
N THR A 354 -2.92 24.81 -31.90
CA THR A 354 -3.97 23.82 -32.21
C THR A 354 -5.31 24.48 -32.58
N HIS A 355 -5.61 25.68 -32.10
CA HIS A 355 -6.83 26.39 -32.51
C HIS A 355 -6.89 26.75 -33.99
N TYR A 356 -5.75 26.74 -34.71
CA TYR A 356 -5.72 26.97 -36.17
C TYR A 356 -5.62 25.66 -36.98
N SER A 357 -5.37 24.50 -36.38
CA SER A 357 -5.08 23.26 -37.09
C SER A 357 -6.14 22.17 -36.95
N SER A 358 -7.09 22.29 -36.01
CA SER A 358 -8.05 21.21 -35.72
C SER A 358 -9.21 21.10 -36.72
N CYS A 359 -9.33 22.00 -37.67
CA CYS A 359 -10.31 21.92 -38.76
C CYS A 359 -9.89 21.05 -39.96
N PHE A 360 -8.65 20.57 -40.04
CA PHE A 360 -8.12 19.93 -41.27
C PHE A 360 -7.60 18.50 -41.16
N VAL A 361 -7.63 17.84 -40.03
CA VAL A 361 -7.07 16.46 -39.87
C VAL A 361 -8.12 15.37 -39.63
N ALA A 362 -9.39 15.64 -39.87
CA ALA A 362 -10.45 14.63 -39.78
C ALA A 362 -10.78 13.96 -41.14
N ARG A 363 -9.82 13.81 -42.03
CA ARG A 363 -10.00 12.97 -43.24
C ARG A 363 -8.66 12.37 -43.65
N HIS A 364 -8.37 11.17 -43.19
CA HIS A 364 -7.63 10.10 -43.88
C HIS A 364 -7.29 8.99 -42.89
N VAL A 365 -8.33 8.27 -42.46
CA VAL A 365 -8.17 6.87 -42.02
C VAL A 365 -8.80 6.05 -43.15
N GLN A 366 -8.00 5.36 -43.93
CA GLN A 366 -8.50 4.40 -44.91
C GLN A 366 -9.10 3.20 -44.15
N PRO A 367 -10.31 2.75 -44.50
CA PRO A 367 -10.89 1.58 -43.91
C PRO A 367 -10.23 0.30 -44.40
N HIS A 368 -9.98 -0.63 -43.51
CA HIS A 368 -9.57 -2.00 -43.80
C HIS A 368 -10.66 -2.72 -44.61
N PRO A 369 -10.35 -3.57 -45.61
CA PRO A 369 -11.34 -4.04 -46.59
C PRO A 369 -12.30 -5.14 -46.12
N ASP A 370 -12.36 -5.54 -44.89
CA ASP A 370 -13.12 -6.73 -44.44
C ASP A 370 -14.18 -6.48 -43.37
N VAL A 371 -14.80 -5.26 -43.28
CA VAL A 371 -15.93 -5.04 -42.38
C VAL A 371 -17.08 -4.42 -43.16
N VAL A 372 -18.11 -5.24 -43.41
CA VAL A 372 -19.42 -4.80 -43.98
C VAL A 372 -20.22 -4.15 -42.83
N PRO A 373 -20.63 -2.88 -42.91
CA PRO A 373 -21.49 -2.27 -41.93
C PRO A 373 -22.99 -2.57 -42.23
N PRO A 374 -23.86 -2.70 -41.20
CA PRO A 374 -25.28 -2.83 -41.41
C PRO A 374 -25.91 -1.49 -41.87
N ALA A 375 -26.93 -1.59 -42.73
CA ALA A 375 -27.65 -0.49 -43.34
C ALA A 375 -28.28 0.46 -42.30
N VAL A 376 -27.98 1.76 -42.41
CA VAL A 376 -28.63 2.82 -41.64
C VAL A 376 -29.72 3.44 -42.52
N SER A 377 -30.97 3.41 -42.07
CA SER A 377 -32.10 4.13 -42.67
C SER A 377 -31.97 5.63 -42.44
N GLU A 378 -32.19 6.37 -43.52
CA GLU A 378 -32.23 7.86 -43.55
C GLU A 378 -33.38 8.40 -42.68
N GLY A 379 -33.07 9.28 -41.74
CA GLY A 379 -34.04 10.06 -40.96
C GLY A 379 -33.68 11.54 -41.04
N VAL A 380 -34.60 12.28 -41.58
CA VAL A 380 -34.65 13.69 -41.95
C VAL A 380 -34.31 14.62 -40.79
N CYS A 381 -33.43 15.62 -41.03
CA CYS A 381 -33.19 16.74 -40.14
C CYS A 381 -34.35 17.73 -40.11
N HIS A 382 -34.82 18.10 -38.91
CA HIS A 382 -35.59 19.33 -38.69
C HIS A 382 -34.87 20.22 -37.69
N GLU A 383 -34.59 21.44 -38.10
CA GLU A 383 -34.14 22.56 -37.27
C GLU A 383 -35.26 22.99 -36.30
N GLY A 384 -34.87 23.32 -35.06
CA GLY A 384 -35.80 23.92 -34.10
C GLY A 384 -35.05 24.54 -32.91
N ARG A 385 -35.01 25.87 -32.88
CA ARG A 385 -34.52 26.71 -31.76
C ARG A 385 -35.37 26.48 -30.50
N GLY A 386 -34.77 26.50 -29.33
CA GLY A 386 -35.53 26.61 -28.08
C GLY A 386 -34.67 26.63 -26.83
N ILE A 387 -34.52 27.81 -26.26
CA ILE A 387 -33.97 28.09 -24.93
C ILE A 387 -34.92 27.56 -23.88
N GLY A 388 -34.47 26.73 -22.91
CA GLY A 388 -35.32 26.27 -21.83
C GLY A 388 -34.58 25.68 -20.65
N ARG A 389 -34.43 26.47 -19.62
CA ARG A 389 -34.44 26.26 -18.15
C ARG A 389 -34.28 24.84 -17.59
N TRP A 390 -33.29 24.67 -16.75
CA TRP A 390 -33.08 23.51 -15.88
C TRP A 390 -34.22 23.27 -14.88
N GLY A 391 -34.91 22.13 -15.00
CA GLY A 391 -35.82 21.59 -14.01
C GLY A 391 -35.20 20.35 -13.35
N ARG A 392 -35.23 20.33 -12.00
CA ARG A 392 -34.82 19.17 -11.18
C ARG A 392 -35.81 18.04 -11.39
N GLY A 393 -35.35 16.91 -11.92
CA GLY A 393 -36.11 15.67 -11.96
C GLY A 393 -35.74 14.77 -10.78
N THR A 394 -36.74 14.48 -9.96
CA THR A 394 -36.71 13.48 -8.87
C THR A 394 -36.86 12.09 -9.47
N GLU A 395 -35.91 11.21 -9.18
CA GLU A 395 -36.05 9.78 -9.52
C GLU A 395 -37.00 9.07 -8.56
N PRO A 396 -37.82 8.12 -9.02
CA PRO A 396 -38.74 7.36 -8.18
C PRO A 396 -38.03 6.22 -7.43
N ARG A 397 -38.25 6.20 -6.14
CA ARG A 397 -37.86 5.16 -5.18
C ARG A 397 -38.54 3.83 -5.51
N ALA A 398 -37.77 2.77 -5.80
CA ALA A 398 -38.26 1.41 -5.88
C ALA A 398 -38.73 0.90 -4.52
N GLN A 399 -39.99 0.45 -4.47
CA GLN A 399 -40.65 -0.19 -3.33
C GLN A 399 -40.07 -1.60 -3.09
N ARG A 400 -39.69 -1.88 -1.86
CA ARG A 400 -39.40 -3.24 -1.36
C ARG A 400 -40.71 -3.94 -1.01
N PRO A 401 -40.88 -5.24 -1.28
CA PRO A 401 -42.03 -5.98 -0.85
C PRO A 401 -41.99 -6.30 0.65
N HIS A 402 -43.11 -6.07 1.31
CA HIS A 402 -43.39 -6.47 2.70
C HIS A 402 -43.45 -7.99 2.80
N ILE A 403 -42.72 -8.58 3.74
CA ILE A 403 -42.93 -9.95 4.23
C ILE A 403 -43.57 -9.82 5.60
N ALA A 404 -44.74 -10.46 5.70
CA ALA A 404 -45.58 -10.47 6.90
C ALA A 404 -45.00 -11.34 8.02
N ASP A 405 -45.15 -10.87 9.25
CA ASP A 405 -44.87 -11.59 10.49
C ASP A 405 -45.94 -12.68 10.74
N PRO A 406 -45.58 -13.85 11.30
CA PRO A 406 -46.52 -14.71 11.99
C PRO A 406 -46.48 -14.57 13.50
N VAL A 407 -47.66 -14.55 14.03
CA VAL A 407 -48.24 -14.44 15.34
C VAL A 407 -47.66 -15.34 16.43
N GLU A 408 -47.76 -14.84 17.67
CA GLU A 408 -47.46 -15.36 19.00
C GLU A 408 -47.92 -16.80 19.31
N GLY A 409 -47.20 -17.45 20.23
CA GLY A 409 -47.67 -18.64 20.94
C GLY A 409 -46.76 -19.13 22.03
N VAL A 410 -46.89 -18.58 23.25
CA VAL A 410 -46.92 -19.22 24.59
C VAL A 410 -45.85 -20.28 24.97
N GLY A 411 -45.13 -20.03 26.10
CA GLY A 411 -44.60 -21.05 26.98
C GLY A 411 -43.26 -20.82 27.62
N GLN A 412 -43.20 -20.18 28.79
CA GLN A 412 -42.14 -20.34 29.80
C GLN A 412 -42.38 -21.63 30.62
N PRO A 413 -41.43 -22.23 31.41
CA PRO A 413 -40.60 -21.51 32.37
C PRO A 413 -39.16 -22.05 32.64
N LEU A 414 -38.34 -21.16 33.21
CA LEU A 414 -37.37 -21.36 34.32
C LEU A 414 -36.42 -22.56 34.37
N LEU A 415 -35.10 -22.27 34.30
CA LEU A 415 -34.17 -22.77 35.35
C LEU A 415 -32.95 -21.83 35.44
N ARG A 416 -32.79 -21.22 36.64
CA ARG A 416 -31.63 -20.53 37.14
C ARG A 416 -30.53 -21.54 37.45
N SER A 417 -29.28 -21.21 37.08
CA SER A 417 -28.13 -21.61 37.91
C SER A 417 -27.04 -20.53 37.79
N ALA A 418 -26.67 -20.07 38.95
CA ALA A 418 -25.67 -19.07 39.24
C ALA A 418 -24.27 -19.61 38.93
N LEU A 419 -23.42 -18.79 38.35
CA LEU A 419 -21.98 -18.93 38.40
C LEU A 419 -21.34 -17.64 38.88
N VAL A 420 -20.66 -17.79 40.00
CA VAL A 420 -19.97 -16.82 40.82
C VAL A 420 -18.85 -16.15 40.01
N ALA A 421 -18.85 -14.84 39.94
CA ALA A 421 -17.77 -14.03 39.43
C ALA A 421 -16.71 -13.85 40.54
N HIS A 422 -15.51 -14.36 40.32
CA HIS A 422 -14.33 -13.93 41.07
C HIS A 422 -13.80 -12.63 40.49
N GLN A 423 -13.97 -11.55 41.24
CA GLN A 423 -13.32 -10.27 41.01
C GLN A 423 -11.87 -10.35 41.46
N VAL A 424 -10.93 -10.03 40.58
CA VAL A 424 -9.53 -9.73 40.90
C VAL A 424 -9.38 -8.21 40.83
N PRO A 425 -8.86 -7.52 41.86
CA PRO A 425 -8.71 -6.08 41.86
C PRO A 425 -7.51 -5.63 41.03
N PRO A 426 -7.54 -4.41 40.45
CA PRO A 426 -6.42 -3.85 39.70
C PRO A 426 -5.32 -3.35 40.64
N PRO A 427 -4.05 -3.37 40.24
CA PRO A 427 -2.96 -2.79 41.01
C PRO A 427 -2.97 -1.25 40.88
N ALA A 428 -2.65 -0.62 41.98
CA ALA A 428 -2.65 0.80 42.22
C ALA A 428 -1.67 1.58 41.32
N CYS A 429 -2.11 2.74 40.88
CA CYS A 429 -1.29 3.80 40.31
C CYS A 429 -0.23 4.29 41.29
N ALA A 430 1.03 4.28 40.89
CA ALA A 430 2.06 5.09 41.50
C ALA A 430 2.58 6.10 40.46
N ASN A 431 2.25 7.37 40.72
CA ASN A 431 2.85 8.54 40.08
C ASN A 431 4.37 8.50 40.19
N LYS A 432 5.08 8.77 39.08
CA LYS A 432 6.24 9.66 39.11
C LYS A 432 6.63 10.10 37.69
N THR A 433 6.39 11.36 37.44
CA THR A 433 7.05 12.24 36.47
C THR A 433 8.57 12.09 36.56
N GLN A 434 9.21 11.74 35.45
CA GLN A 434 10.60 12.09 35.21
C GLN A 434 10.78 12.35 33.72
N TRP A 435 10.95 13.62 33.41
CA TRP A 435 11.50 14.13 32.16
C TRP A 435 12.99 13.82 32.15
N LEU A 436 13.48 13.11 31.15
CA LEU A 436 14.90 13.00 30.87
C LEU A 436 15.21 13.82 29.62
N ASP A 437 15.93 14.90 29.87
CA ASP A 437 16.68 15.71 28.92
C ASP A 437 17.62 14.81 28.09
N ILE A 438 17.51 14.89 26.77
CA ILE A 438 18.53 14.39 25.86
C ILE A 438 19.30 15.60 25.33
N SER A 439 20.33 15.99 26.07
CA SER A 439 21.44 16.76 25.53
C SER A 439 22.73 16.09 26.00
N CYS A 440 23.71 16.01 25.08
CA CYS A 440 25.08 15.56 25.24
C CYS A 440 25.39 14.06 25.08
N PHE A 441 25.75 13.70 23.84
CA PHE A 441 26.91 12.81 23.64
C PHE A 441 27.74 13.35 22.47
N THR A 442 28.74 14.14 22.84
CA THR A 442 29.88 14.48 21.98
C THR A 442 31.11 13.98 22.69
N THR A 443 31.96 13.25 21.97
CA THR A 443 33.38 13.04 22.16
C THR A 443 33.88 12.16 23.32
N ALA A 444 34.42 11.01 22.95
CA ALA A 444 35.72 10.55 23.47
C ALA A 444 36.30 9.46 22.53
N ILE A 445 37.21 9.89 21.68
CA ILE A 445 38.25 9.04 21.07
C ILE A 445 39.34 8.90 22.15
N CYS A 446 39.63 7.65 22.53
CA CYS A 446 40.88 7.37 23.21
C CYS A 446 41.54 6.18 22.54
N ALA A 447 42.73 6.46 22.03
CA ALA A 447 43.70 5.51 21.51
C ALA A 447 44.25 4.63 22.63
N SER A 448 44.44 3.34 22.34
CA SER A 448 45.52 2.56 23.01
C SER A 448 45.87 1.37 22.10
N ALA A 449 47.01 1.50 21.46
CA ALA A 449 48.21 0.67 21.62
C ALA A 449 48.05 -0.79 21.16
N MET A 450 48.75 -1.07 20.07
CA MET A 450 49.26 -2.40 19.70
C MET A 450 50.32 -2.88 20.70
N PRO A 451 50.57 -4.18 20.73
CA PRO A 451 51.95 -4.64 20.62
C PRO A 451 52.17 -5.57 19.41
N GLU A 452 53.33 -5.34 18.81
CA GLU A 452 54.00 -6.27 17.89
C GLU A 452 54.37 -7.57 18.59
N ALA A 453 54.35 -8.65 17.84
CA ALA A 453 55.23 -9.79 18.04
C ALA A 453 55.40 -10.59 16.74
N ASP A 454 56.52 -10.43 16.21
CA ASP A 454 57.43 -11.34 15.50
C ASP A 454 57.04 -12.83 15.34
N GLY A 455 57.28 -13.32 14.11
CA GLY A 455 58.20 -14.40 13.97
C GLY A 455 57.69 -15.71 13.31
N LEU A 456 58.20 -15.96 12.13
CA LEU A 456 58.71 -17.25 11.63
C LEU A 456 57.68 -18.34 11.21
N LEU A 457 57.61 -18.59 10.02
CA LEU A 457 57.96 -19.57 8.98
C LEU A 457 56.89 -19.64 7.89
#